data_4b44b4f64ece798f182d42699796d5b7
#
_entry.id   4b44b4f64ece798f182d42699796d5b7
#
_cell.length_a   1.000
_cell.length_b   1.000
_cell.length_c   1.000
_cell.angle_alpha   90.00
_cell.angle_beta   90.00
_cell.angle_gamma   90.00
#
_symmetry.space_group_name_H-M   'P 1'
#
loop_
_entity.id
_entity.type
_entity.pdbx_description
1 polymer ?
#
loop_
_entity_poly.entity_id
_entity_poly.type
_entity_poly.pdbx_seq_one_letter_code
_entity_poly.pdbx_strand_id
1 'polypeptide(L)'
;IAVAIAVIRGIVSRSGASLGNFWADLTRSVLYILLPISIVVGIFLISQGVIQSLGAYADLKTLTGASQTLALGPVASQEVIKELGTNGGGFFNVNSAMPFENPSALTNYVEMLLILAIPAALTATFGRMAGRRRQGWMLYGVMLVWLVAGIAIVYAAETHGSPAQHLAGIGGGNLEGKDVRFGEIGP
;
A
#
# COMPACT_ATOMS: atom_id res chain seq x y z
N ILE A 1 -2.09 2.83 -13.86
CA ILE A 1 -2.42 1.70 -14.76
C ILE A 1 -2.55 2.18 -16.19
N ALA A 2 -3.46 3.14 -16.53
CA ALA A 2 -3.71 3.58 -17.91
C ALA A 2 -2.43 4.06 -18.62
N VAL A 3 -1.60 4.88 -17.96
CA VAL A 3 -0.30 5.32 -18.50
C VAL A 3 0.64 4.13 -18.73
N ALA A 4 0.72 3.20 -17.78
CA ALA A 4 1.56 2.01 -17.93
C ALA A 4 1.14 1.16 -19.14
N ILE A 5 -0.16 0.98 -19.36
CA ILE A 5 -0.69 0.29 -20.54
C ILE A 5 -0.32 1.02 -21.84
N ALA A 6 -0.40 2.34 -21.88
CA ALA A 6 0.02 3.13 -23.04
C ALA A 6 1.52 2.97 -23.32
N VAL A 7 2.36 3.02 -22.27
CA VAL A 7 3.82 2.79 -22.38
C VAL A 7 4.11 1.39 -22.89
N ILE A 8 3.45 0.37 -22.35
CA ILE A 8 3.62 -1.02 -22.81
C ILE A 8 3.25 -1.14 -24.29
N ARG A 9 2.12 -0.54 -24.72
CA ARG A 9 1.76 -0.54 -26.16
C ARG A 9 2.82 0.12 -27.01
N GLY A 10 3.39 1.24 -26.57
CA GLY A 10 4.48 1.92 -27.28
C GLY A 10 5.73 1.07 -27.43
N ILE A 11 6.13 0.36 -26.38
CA ILE A 11 7.31 -0.52 -26.40
C ILE A 11 7.09 -1.74 -27.30
N VAL A 12 5.88 -2.31 -27.28
CA VAL A 12 5.55 -3.55 -27.99
C VAL A 12 5.19 -3.29 -29.47
N SER A 13 4.72 -2.08 -29.80
CA SER A 13 4.31 -1.71 -31.15
C SER A 13 5.51 -1.63 -32.11
N ARG A 14 5.41 -2.34 -33.25
CA ARG A 14 6.44 -2.32 -34.31
C ARG A 14 6.19 -1.25 -35.38
N SER A 15 5.01 -0.63 -35.42
CA SER A 15 4.56 0.17 -36.55
C SER A 15 4.20 1.62 -36.23
N GLY A 16 4.54 2.13 -35.03
CA GLY A 16 4.12 3.48 -34.64
C GLY A 16 2.59 3.65 -34.50
N ALA A 17 1.87 2.53 -34.39
CA ALA A 17 0.41 2.50 -34.25
C ALA A 17 -0.04 3.21 -32.97
N SER A 18 -1.31 3.56 -32.94
CA SER A 18 -1.97 4.23 -31.81
C SER A 18 -1.64 3.61 -30.46
N LEU A 19 -1.28 4.45 -29.48
CA LEU A 19 -1.06 4.06 -28.08
C LEU A 19 -2.36 3.64 -27.37
N GLY A 20 -3.49 3.65 -28.08
CA GLY A 20 -4.81 3.37 -27.55
C GLY A 20 -5.54 4.62 -27.08
N ASN A 21 -6.60 4.42 -26.32
CA ASN A 21 -7.39 5.51 -25.76
C ASN A 21 -7.21 5.55 -24.25
N PHE A 22 -6.52 6.58 -23.77
CA PHE A 22 -6.23 6.79 -22.36
C PHE A 22 -7.51 6.78 -21.49
N TRP A 23 -8.55 7.49 -21.93
CA TRP A 23 -9.79 7.60 -21.15
C TRP A 23 -10.54 6.25 -21.04
N ALA A 24 -10.53 5.47 -22.12
CA ALA A 24 -11.09 4.13 -22.09
C ALA A 24 -10.29 3.21 -21.15
N ASP A 25 -8.97 3.28 -21.17
CA ASP A 25 -8.12 2.48 -20.30
C ASP A 25 -8.26 2.92 -18.83
N LEU A 26 -8.36 4.21 -18.58
CA LEU A 26 -8.61 4.77 -17.24
C LEU A 26 -9.95 4.27 -16.68
N THR A 27 -11.03 4.46 -17.45
CA THR A 27 -12.37 4.03 -17.04
C THR A 27 -12.43 2.53 -16.76
N ARG A 28 -11.84 1.72 -17.65
CA ARG A 28 -11.77 0.25 -17.45
C ARG A 28 -10.97 -0.13 -16.23
N SER A 29 -9.83 0.52 -15.99
CA SER A 29 -8.98 0.26 -14.82
C SER A 29 -9.73 0.59 -13.54
N VAL A 30 -10.44 1.71 -13.49
CA VAL A 30 -11.22 2.09 -12.31
C VAL A 30 -12.39 1.14 -12.08
N LEU A 31 -13.25 0.92 -13.10
CA LEU A 31 -14.50 0.20 -12.92
C LEU A 31 -14.33 -1.32 -12.82
N TYR A 32 -13.34 -1.90 -13.50
CA TYR A 32 -13.20 -3.36 -13.57
C TYR A 32 -12.07 -3.92 -12.72
N ILE A 33 -11.13 -3.09 -12.25
CA ILE A 33 -10.01 -3.53 -11.43
C ILE A 33 -10.06 -2.88 -10.05
N LEU A 34 -9.89 -1.55 -10.00
CA LEU A 34 -9.72 -0.87 -8.72
C LEU A 34 -10.98 -0.91 -7.87
N LEU A 35 -12.13 -0.56 -8.42
CA LEU A 35 -13.39 -0.49 -7.69
C LEU A 35 -13.83 -1.85 -7.11
N PRO A 36 -13.85 -2.97 -7.88
CA PRO A 36 -14.23 -4.26 -7.32
C PRO A 36 -13.29 -4.71 -6.19
N ILE A 37 -11.98 -4.56 -6.37
CA ILE A 37 -11.00 -4.91 -5.33
C ILE A 37 -11.22 -4.05 -4.09
N SER A 38 -11.40 -2.73 -4.27
CA SER A 38 -11.63 -1.80 -3.16
C SER A 38 -12.89 -2.13 -2.37
N ILE A 39 -13.97 -2.54 -3.04
CA ILE A 39 -15.21 -2.94 -2.35
C ILE A 39 -14.98 -4.21 -1.52
N VAL A 40 -14.40 -5.25 -2.12
CA VAL A 40 -14.18 -6.53 -1.43
C VAL A 40 -13.25 -6.36 -0.23
N VAL A 41 -12.11 -5.70 -0.43
CA VAL A 41 -11.15 -5.50 0.66
C VAL A 41 -11.66 -4.49 1.68
N GLY A 42 -12.40 -3.46 1.25
CA GLY A 42 -13.04 -2.52 2.17
C GLY A 42 -14.01 -3.22 3.15
N ILE A 43 -14.87 -4.12 2.63
CA ILE A 43 -15.75 -4.95 3.46
C ILE A 43 -14.93 -5.83 4.42
N PHE A 44 -13.83 -6.41 3.94
CA PHE A 44 -12.93 -7.19 4.78
C PHE A 44 -12.33 -6.34 5.89
N LEU A 45 -11.78 -5.15 5.60
CA LEU A 45 -11.20 -4.26 6.62
C LEU A 45 -12.25 -3.82 7.66
N ILE A 46 -13.48 -3.51 7.23
CA ILE A 46 -14.58 -3.21 8.15
C ILE A 46 -14.85 -4.40 9.08
N SER A 47 -14.86 -5.63 8.55
CA SER A 47 -15.06 -6.84 9.36
C SER A 47 -13.94 -7.07 10.37
N GLN A 48 -12.76 -6.53 10.15
CA GLN A 48 -11.62 -6.58 11.07
C GLN A 48 -11.59 -5.42 12.08
N GLY A 49 -12.55 -4.50 12.02
CA GLY A 49 -12.69 -3.41 12.97
C GLY A 49 -12.14 -2.05 12.50
N VAL A 50 -11.74 -1.93 11.24
CA VAL A 50 -11.39 -0.63 10.67
C VAL A 50 -12.62 0.27 10.58
N ILE A 51 -12.51 1.50 11.01
CA ILE A 51 -13.62 2.45 11.09
C ILE A 51 -14.19 2.73 9.69
N GLN A 52 -15.51 2.66 9.57
CA GLN A 52 -16.24 3.14 8.41
C GLN A 52 -17.51 3.83 8.87
N SER A 53 -17.45 5.14 8.99
CA SER A 53 -18.55 5.94 9.57
C SER A 53 -18.66 7.28 8.85
N LEU A 54 -19.85 7.85 8.88
CA LEU A 54 -20.12 9.24 8.51
C LEU A 54 -20.63 10.02 9.73
N GLY A 55 -20.46 9.44 10.93
CA GLY A 55 -20.86 10.06 12.20
C GLY A 55 -19.94 11.20 12.65
N ALA A 56 -20.38 11.92 13.66
CA ALA A 56 -19.55 12.93 14.33
C ALA A 56 -18.35 12.28 15.02
N TYR A 57 -17.33 13.07 15.29
CA TYR A 57 -16.17 12.63 16.05
C TYR A 57 -16.55 12.20 17.46
N ALA A 58 -15.84 11.25 18.02
CA ALA A 58 -16.09 10.71 19.35
C ALA A 58 -15.07 11.27 20.35
N ASP A 59 -15.55 11.85 21.43
CA ASP A 59 -14.69 12.27 22.53
C ASP A 59 -14.48 11.09 23.49
N LEU A 60 -13.24 10.71 23.66
CA LEU A 60 -12.79 9.59 24.48
C LEU A 60 -11.94 10.11 25.65
N LYS A 61 -11.98 9.37 26.75
CA LYS A 61 -11.04 9.56 27.86
C LYS A 61 -9.93 8.51 27.77
N THR A 62 -8.70 8.96 27.76
CA THR A 62 -7.53 8.07 27.82
C THR A 62 -7.42 7.41 29.19
N LEU A 63 -6.62 6.36 29.29
CA LEU A 63 -6.34 5.70 30.58
C LEU A 63 -5.70 6.64 31.61
N THR A 64 -5.05 7.69 31.15
CA THR A 64 -4.48 8.75 32.00
C THR A 64 -5.47 9.83 32.40
N GLY A 65 -6.73 9.74 31.97
CA GLY A 65 -7.80 10.70 32.24
C GLY A 65 -7.82 11.92 31.32
N ALA A 66 -6.89 12.04 30.37
CA ALA A 66 -6.90 13.11 29.38
C ALA A 66 -8.06 12.93 28.39
N SER A 67 -8.62 14.03 27.89
CA SER A 67 -9.62 14.01 26.83
C SER A 67 -8.96 13.92 25.48
N GLN A 68 -9.43 13.01 24.62
CA GLN A 68 -8.96 12.83 23.24
C GLN A 68 -10.16 12.74 22.31
N THR A 69 -10.16 13.54 21.24
CA THR A 69 -11.17 13.44 20.19
C THR A 69 -10.70 12.49 19.12
N LEU A 70 -11.45 11.41 18.91
CA LEU A 70 -11.21 10.46 17.82
C LEU A 70 -11.98 10.91 16.58
N ALA A 71 -11.27 11.17 15.51
CA ALA A 71 -11.88 11.44 14.21
C ALA A 71 -12.54 10.17 13.67
N LEU A 72 -13.84 10.23 13.41
CA LEU A 72 -14.59 9.18 12.72
C LEU A 72 -14.79 9.59 11.26
N GLY A 73 -14.76 8.60 10.36
CA GLY A 73 -14.92 8.88 8.94
C GLY A 73 -14.88 7.60 8.08
N PRO A 74 -14.84 7.72 6.77
CA PRO A 74 -14.77 6.61 5.83
C PRO A 74 -13.36 6.02 5.76
N VAL A 75 -12.80 5.62 6.91
CA VAL A 75 -11.40 5.20 7.07
C VAL A 75 -11.11 3.96 6.24
N ALA A 76 -11.92 2.90 6.35
CA ALA A 76 -11.69 1.64 5.66
C ALA A 76 -11.67 1.79 4.13
N SER A 77 -12.58 2.58 3.56
CA SER A 77 -12.60 2.82 2.11
C SER A 77 -11.40 3.64 1.66
N GLN A 78 -11.00 4.64 2.43
CA GLN A 78 -9.79 5.43 2.13
C GLN A 78 -8.54 4.59 2.26
N GLU A 79 -8.45 3.72 3.27
CA GLU A 79 -7.31 2.85 3.50
C GLU A 79 -7.08 1.91 2.32
N VAL A 80 -8.11 1.22 1.85
CA VAL A 80 -7.99 0.35 0.67
C VAL A 80 -7.57 1.11 -0.58
N ILE A 81 -8.16 2.28 -0.82
CA ILE A 81 -7.83 3.10 -1.99
C ILE A 81 -6.38 3.59 -1.91
N LYS A 82 -5.94 3.98 -0.71
CA LYS A 82 -4.57 4.39 -0.44
C LYS A 82 -3.58 3.27 -0.73
N GLU A 83 -3.80 2.09 -0.18
CA GLU A 83 -2.89 0.96 -0.31
C GLU A 83 -2.87 0.41 -1.74
N LEU A 84 -4.03 0.17 -2.33
CA LEU A 84 -4.13 -0.33 -3.71
C LEU A 84 -3.62 0.68 -4.74
N GLY A 85 -3.80 1.98 -4.47
CA GLY A 85 -3.32 3.07 -5.33
C GLY A 85 -1.86 3.46 -5.09
N THR A 86 -1.23 2.95 -4.03
CA THR A 86 0.13 3.31 -3.59
C THR A 86 0.33 4.82 -3.37
N ASN A 87 -0.69 5.49 -2.82
CA ASN A 87 -0.68 6.96 -2.67
C ASN A 87 0.10 7.44 -1.43
N GLY A 88 0.12 6.63 -0.38
CA GLY A 88 0.61 7.03 0.93
C GLY A 88 -0.34 7.93 1.72
N GLY A 89 0.03 8.29 2.93
CA GLY A 89 -0.77 9.12 3.84
C GLY A 89 -1.80 8.30 4.61
N GLY A 90 -3.06 8.66 4.51
CA GLY A 90 -4.17 7.99 5.15
C GLY A 90 -5.06 8.95 5.93
N PHE A 91 -6.16 8.45 6.48
CA PHE A 91 -7.14 9.25 7.19
C PHE A 91 -6.52 9.93 8.43
N PHE A 92 -5.68 9.21 9.15
CA PHE A 92 -4.96 9.72 10.33
C PHE A 92 -3.55 10.22 9.99
N ASN A 93 -3.18 10.27 8.73
CA ASN A 93 -1.91 10.81 8.20
C ASN A 93 -0.65 10.12 8.76
N VAL A 94 -0.72 8.84 9.06
CA VAL A 94 0.39 8.05 9.67
C VAL A 94 0.68 6.74 8.92
N ASN A 95 0.32 6.64 7.65
CA ASN A 95 0.59 5.48 6.79
C ASN A 95 0.24 4.13 7.44
N SER A 96 -1.02 3.98 7.89
CA SER A 96 -1.53 2.78 8.55
C SER A 96 -0.88 2.43 9.90
N ALA A 97 -0.16 3.37 10.53
CA ALA A 97 0.37 3.15 11.87
C ALA A 97 -0.72 3.23 12.96
N MET A 98 -1.82 3.93 12.69
CA MET A 98 -2.92 4.08 13.64
C MET A 98 -3.71 2.78 13.79
N PRO A 99 -3.97 2.30 15.04
CA PRO A 99 -4.74 1.06 15.26
C PRO A 99 -6.13 1.04 14.63
N PHE A 100 -6.72 2.20 14.39
CA PHE A 100 -8.05 2.32 13.78
C PHE A 100 -8.04 2.19 12.24
N GLU A 101 -6.87 2.30 11.61
CA GLU A 101 -6.65 2.02 10.19
C GLU A 101 -6.21 0.58 9.99
N ASN A 102 -5.34 0.07 10.87
CA ASN A 102 -4.68 -1.22 10.76
C ASN A 102 -4.68 -1.94 12.12
N PRO A 103 -5.80 -2.55 12.53
CA PRO A 103 -5.98 -3.09 13.87
C PRO A 103 -5.22 -4.40 14.15
N SER A 104 -4.87 -5.18 13.14
CA SER A 104 -4.35 -6.53 13.34
C SER A 104 -3.20 -6.86 12.36
N ALA A 105 -2.39 -7.87 12.72
CA ALA A 105 -1.36 -8.39 11.82
C ALA A 105 -1.93 -8.90 10.48
N LEU A 106 -3.19 -9.37 10.48
CA LEU A 106 -3.86 -9.81 9.27
C LEU A 106 -4.22 -8.64 8.35
N THR A 107 -4.73 -7.53 8.91
CA THR A 107 -4.97 -6.31 8.13
C THR A 107 -3.67 -5.76 7.57
N ASN A 108 -2.62 -5.70 8.38
CA ASN A 108 -1.29 -5.29 7.95
C ASN A 108 -0.77 -6.11 6.76
N TYR A 109 -0.91 -7.43 6.83
CA TYR A 109 -0.50 -8.31 5.72
C TYR A 109 -1.30 -8.05 4.44
N VAL A 110 -2.62 -7.85 4.55
CA VAL A 110 -3.48 -7.55 3.40
C VAL A 110 -3.13 -6.20 2.80
N GLU A 111 -2.87 -5.18 3.60
CA GLU A 111 -2.45 -3.86 3.17
C GLU A 111 -1.13 -3.90 2.39
N MET A 112 -0.12 -4.63 2.90
CA MET A 112 1.13 -4.86 2.16
C MET A 112 0.92 -5.56 0.83
N LEU A 113 0.03 -6.56 0.77
CA LEU A 113 -0.32 -7.22 -0.49
C LEU A 113 -0.98 -6.26 -1.49
N LEU A 114 -1.84 -5.35 -1.04
CA LEU A 114 -2.47 -4.35 -1.90
C LEU A 114 -1.44 -3.44 -2.57
N ILE A 115 -0.46 -2.94 -1.81
CA ILE A 115 0.61 -2.08 -2.34
C ILE A 115 1.35 -2.79 -3.48
N LEU A 116 1.63 -4.08 -3.32
CA LEU A 116 2.41 -4.85 -4.29
C LEU A 116 1.58 -5.40 -5.45
N ALA A 117 0.25 -5.45 -5.32
CA ALA A 117 -0.64 -6.12 -6.28
C ALA A 117 -0.58 -5.51 -7.68
N ILE A 118 -0.72 -4.19 -7.81
CA ILE A 118 -0.74 -3.52 -9.11
C ILE A 118 0.64 -3.55 -9.80
N PRO A 119 1.76 -3.20 -9.13
CA PRO A 119 3.08 -3.34 -9.72
C PRO A 119 3.37 -4.76 -10.23
N ALA A 120 3.08 -5.77 -9.42
CA ALA A 120 3.25 -7.17 -9.81
C ALA A 120 2.38 -7.56 -11.02
N ALA A 121 1.11 -7.16 -11.03
CA ALA A 121 0.19 -7.44 -12.14
C ALA A 121 0.63 -6.77 -13.45
N LEU A 122 1.26 -5.60 -13.40
CA LEU A 122 1.74 -4.89 -14.57
C LEU A 122 2.89 -5.64 -15.27
N THR A 123 3.76 -6.34 -14.56
CA THR A 123 4.80 -7.17 -15.18
C THR A 123 4.21 -8.35 -15.95
N ALA A 124 3.19 -9.00 -15.40
CA ALA A 124 2.46 -10.06 -16.08
C ALA A 124 1.71 -9.53 -17.32
N THR A 125 1.12 -8.35 -17.20
CA THR A 125 0.45 -7.65 -18.31
C THR A 125 1.43 -7.34 -19.44
N PHE A 126 2.62 -6.80 -19.12
CA PHE A 126 3.68 -6.60 -20.09
C PHE A 126 4.05 -7.90 -20.82
N GLY A 127 4.28 -8.99 -20.10
CA GLY A 127 4.62 -10.27 -20.68
C GLY A 127 3.55 -10.82 -21.63
N ARG A 128 2.27 -10.59 -21.32
CA ARG A 128 1.14 -10.97 -22.20
C ARG A 128 1.07 -10.10 -23.44
N MET A 129 1.18 -8.78 -23.29
CA MET A 129 1.10 -7.83 -24.40
C MET A 129 2.30 -7.96 -25.34
N ALA A 130 3.50 -8.27 -24.84
CA ALA A 130 4.71 -8.55 -25.61
C ALA A 130 4.68 -9.92 -26.31
N GLY A 131 3.65 -10.75 -26.07
CA GLY A 131 3.57 -12.11 -26.61
C GLY A 131 4.64 -13.07 -26.02
N ARG A 132 5.31 -12.68 -24.95
CA ARG A 132 6.41 -13.43 -24.33
C ARG A 132 6.30 -13.44 -22.82
N ARG A 133 5.48 -14.32 -22.28
CA ARG A 133 5.24 -14.44 -20.83
C ARG A 133 6.53 -14.55 -20.01
N ARG A 134 7.57 -15.19 -20.55
CA ARG A 134 8.88 -15.31 -19.88
C ARG A 134 9.49 -13.94 -19.57
N GLN A 135 9.33 -12.94 -20.45
CA GLN A 135 9.85 -11.59 -20.20
C GLN A 135 9.13 -10.92 -19.02
N GLY A 136 7.80 -11.12 -18.89
CA GLY A 136 7.06 -10.63 -17.72
C GLY A 136 7.58 -11.24 -16.42
N TRP A 137 7.81 -12.54 -16.39
CA TRP A 137 8.39 -13.20 -15.22
C TRP A 137 9.81 -12.76 -14.90
N MET A 138 10.63 -12.50 -15.91
CA MET A 138 11.99 -11.97 -15.72
C MET A 138 11.95 -10.57 -15.08
N LEU A 139 11.08 -9.68 -15.58
CA LEU A 139 10.90 -8.36 -14.98
C LEU A 139 10.41 -8.45 -13.54
N TYR A 140 9.42 -9.30 -13.28
CA TYR A 140 8.94 -9.56 -11.91
C TYR A 140 10.08 -10.04 -11.00
N GLY A 141 10.89 -11.00 -11.47
CA GLY A 141 12.03 -11.51 -10.72
C GLY A 141 13.07 -10.43 -10.40
N VAL A 142 13.40 -9.57 -11.36
CA VAL A 142 14.32 -8.44 -11.13
C VAL A 142 13.73 -7.48 -10.08
N MET A 143 12.46 -7.09 -10.22
CA MET A 143 11.79 -6.22 -9.25
C MET A 143 11.74 -6.85 -7.86
N LEU A 144 11.46 -8.15 -7.77
CA LEU A 144 11.43 -8.88 -6.50
C LEU A 144 12.81 -8.92 -5.83
N VAL A 145 13.87 -9.15 -6.59
CA VAL A 145 15.25 -9.13 -6.05
C VAL A 145 15.59 -7.74 -5.49
N TRP A 146 15.26 -6.68 -6.22
CA TRP A 146 15.48 -5.31 -5.73
C TRP A 146 14.64 -4.99 -4.49
N LEU A 147 13.39 -5.44 -4.46
CA LEU A 147 12.51 -5.27 -3.30
C LEU A 147 13.09 -5.96 -2.07
N VAL A 148 13.46 -7.24 -2.19
CA VAL A 148 14.01 -8.02 -1.08
C VAL A 148 15.36 -7.45 -0.61
N ALA A 149 16.22 -7.05 -1.53
CA ALA A 149 17.49 -6.42 -1.19
C ALA A 149 17.26 -5.07 -0.48
N GLY A 150 16.31 -4.26 -0.96
CA GLY A 150 15.93 -3.00 -0.34
C GLY A 150 15.38 -3.20 1.09
N ILE A 151 14.46 -4.14 1.26
CA ILE A 151 13.93 -4.51 2.59
C ILE A 151 15.06 -4.93 3.52
N ALA A 152 15.96 -5.81 3.08
CA ALA A 152 17.08 -6.27 3.90
C ALA A 152 18.02 -5.13 4.31
N ILE A 153 18.30 -4.19 3.41
CA ILE A 153 19.16 -3.03 3.70
C ILE A 153 18.47 -2.09 4.71
N VAL A 154 17.20 -1.75 4.46
CA VAL A 154 16.44 -0.86 5.34
C VAL A 154 16.27 -1.49 6.72
N TYR A 155 15.87 -2.76 6.76
CA TYR A 155 15.74 -3.51 8.01
C TYR A 155 17.04 -3.52 8.81
N ALA A 156 18.17 -3.83 8.16
CA ALA A 156 19.47 -3.80 8.82
C ALA A 156 19.87 -2.40 9.31
N ALA A 157 19.53 -1.35 8.55
CA ALA A 157 19.83 0.03 8.94
C ALA A 157 18.98 0.48 10.14
N GLU A 158 17.67 0.17 10.11
CA GLU A 158 16.75 0.54 11.19
C GLU A 158 17.04 -0.20 12.51
N THR A 159 17.37 -1.50 12.44
CA THR A 159 17.70 -2.29 13.64
C THR A 159 18.98 -1.83 14.35
N HIS A 160 19.93 -1.26 13.60
CA HIS A 160 21.17 -0.75 14.19
C HIS A 160 21.04 0.67 14.75
N GLY A 161 19.98 1.38 14.42
CA GLY A 161 19.77 2.77 14.81
C GLY A 161 20.77 3.74 14.16
N SER A 162 20.54 5.02 14.35
CA SER A 162 21.44 6.07 13.85
C SER A 162 22.51 6.44 14.91
N PRO A 163 23.68 6.95 14.51
CA PRO A 163 24.66 7.47 15.45
C PRO A 163 24.11 8.55 16.40
N ALA A 164 23.14 9.35 15.93
CA ALA A 164 22.48 10.37 16.73
C ALA A 164 21.60 9.75 17.82
N GLN A 165 20.91 8.65 17.54
CA GLN A 165 20.12 7.92 18.53
C GLN A 165 21.00 7.30 19.61
N HIS A 166 22.13 6.72 19.24
CA HIS A 166 23.13 6.20 20.18
C HIS A 166 23.71 7.29 21.09
N LEU A 167 24.02 8.46 20.53
CA LEU A 167 24.49 9.61 21.29
C LEU A 167 23.44 10.17 22.26
N ALA A 168 22.16 10.09 21.89
CA ALA A 168 21.04 10.48 22.74
C ALA A 168 20.66 9.43 23.80
N GLY A 169 21.38 8.29 23.87
CA GLY A 169 21.08 7.21 24.80
C GLY A 169 19.79 6.42 24.47
N ILE A 170 19.26 6.60 23.26
CA ILE A 170 18.09 5.86 22.77
C ILE A 170 18.63 4.55 22.20
N GLY A 171 18.44 3.45 22.93
CA GLY A 171 18.80 2.12 22.45
C GLY A 171 17.72 1.56 21.54
N GLY A 172 18.16 0.88 20.46
CA GLY A 172 17.26 0.21 19.51
C GLY A 172 16.91 1.05 18.29
N GLY A 173 16.27 0.43 17.33
CA GLY A 173 15.86 1.06 16.08
C GLY A 173 14.72 2.10 16.25
N ASN A 174 14.37 2.73 15.17
CA ASN A 174 13.24 3.66 15.11
C ASN A 174 11.92 2.89 15.23
N LEU A 175 11.35 2.87 16.42
CA LEU A 175 10.10 2.14 16.70
C LEU A 175 8.89 3.07 16.52
N GLU A 176 8.26 2.98 15.37
CA GLU A 176 6.93 3.57 15.13
C GLU A 176 5.82 2.67 15.67
N GLY A 177 4.57 3.15 15.63
CA GLY A 177 3.42 2.41 16.16
C GLY A 177 3.21 1.04 15.52
N LYS A 178 3.53 0.87 14.24
CA LYS A 178 3.45 -0.42 13.53
C LYS A 178 4.52 -1.39 14.01
N ASP A 179 5.74 -0.94 14.17
CA ASP A 179 6.87 -1.75 14.61
C ASP A 179 6.63 -2.32 16.00
N VAL A 180 6.04 -1.53 16.89
CA VAL A 180 5.66 -1.99 18.23
C VAL A 180 4.56 -3.05 18.17
N ARG A 181 3.59 -2.92 17.26
CA ARG A 181 2.45 -3.85 17.16
C ARG A 181 2.73 -5.11 16.35
N PHE A 182 3.54 -5.01 15.30
CA PHE A 182 3.73 -6.07 14.29
C PHE A 182 5.18 -6.52 14.14
N GLY A 183 6.09 -6.00 14.95
CA GLY A 183 7.52 -6.11 14.73
C GLY A 183 7.98 -5.11 13.68
N GLU A 184 9.19 -5.28 13.17
CA GLU A 184 9.82 -4.31 12.25
C GLU A 184 9.33 -4.43 10.80
N ILE A 185 8.20 -5.08 10.56
CA ILE A 185 7.59 -5.25 9.24
C ILE A 185 6.19 -4.67 9.24
N GLY A 186 6.02 -3.55 8.56
CA GLY A 186 4.74 -2.91 8.34
C GLY A 186 4.59 -2.38 6.92
N PRO A 187 3.38 -2.03 6.47
CA PRO A 187 3.15 -1.42 5.17
C PRO A 187 3.74 -0.01 5.08
#